data_cb91820030bb62d1ab88dc448802e621
#
_entry.id   cb91820030bb62d1ab88dc448802e621
#
_cell.length_a   1.000
_cell.length_b   1.000
_cell.length_c   1.000
_cell.angle_alpha   90.00
_cell.angle_beta   90.00
_cell.angle_gamma   90.00
#
_symmetry.space_group_name_H-M   'P 1'
#
loop_
_entity.id
_entity.type
_entity.pdbx_description
1 polymer ?
#
loop_
_entity_poly.entity_id
_entity_poly.type
_entity_poly.pdbx_seq_one_letter_code
_entity_poly.pdbx_strand_id
1 'polypeptide(L)'
;RNVSDVTQGKIADAVFRGYQNRTPVREVAAEIRGSVGGSRARAVRIASHQSSSLSGVLDAERQAQAGIEKIQWRSSHKLHPRSWHAARDGKLFFLKSRKPVDGGEAVDASDWASQPPNCGCRTMAYIDLLSEID
;
A
#
# COMPACT_ATOMS: atom_id res chain seq x y z
N ARG A 1 8.35 -1.61 -18.72
CA ARG A 1 9.62 -2.30 -18.67
C ARG A 1 9.48 -3.65 -18.01
N ASN A 2 9.85 -4.66 -18.75
CA ASN A 2 9.77 -6.03 -18.24
C ASN A 2 11.02 -6.38 -17.44
N VAL A 3 10.78 -6.97 -16.29
CA VAL A 3 11.83 -7.54 -15.45
C VAL A 3 11.58 -9.05 -15.45
N SER A 4 12.63 -9.84 -15.56
CA SER A 4 12.47 -11.30 -15.60
C SER A 4 11.83 -11.79 -14.29
N ASP A 5 11.18 -12.96 -14.35
CA ASP A 5 10.54 -13.54 -13.18
C ASP A 5 11.55 -13.82 -12.07
N VAL A 6 12.76 -14.24 -12.44
CA VAL A 6 13.84 -14.48 -11.46
C VAL A 6 14.20 -13.19 -10.75
N THR A 7 14.34 -12.10 -11.51
CA THR A 7 14.69 -10.80 -10.93
C THR A 7 13.58 -10.29 -10.04
N GLN A 8 12.31 -10.44 -10.48
CA GLN A 8 11.17 -10.06 -9.65
C GLN A 8 11.16 -10.83 -8.34
N GLY A 9 11.46 -12.11 -8.37
CA GLY A 9 11.57 -12.93 -7.17
C GLY A 9 12.65 -12.43 -6.21
N LYS A 10 13.81 -12.05 -6.74
CA LYS A 10 14.89 -11.50 -5.92
C LYS A 10 14.50 -10.18 -5.27
N ILE A 11 13.81 -9.32 -6.02
CA ILE A 11 13.33 -8.05 -5.49
C ILE A 11 12.32 -8.30 -4.37
N ALA A 12 11.35 -9.17 -4.61
CA ALA A 12 10.32 -9.49 -3.61
C ALA A 12 10.95 -10.04 -2.33
N ASP A 13 11.92 -10.95 -2.46
CA ASP A 13 12.61 -11.52 -1.30
C ASP A 13 13.36 -10.46 -0.51
N ALA A 14 14.07 -9.57 -1.20
CA ALA A 14 14.82 -8.50 -0.55
C ALA A 14 13.88 -7.53 0.18
N VAL A 15 12.76 -7.18 -0.46
CA VAL A 15 11.77 -6.29 0.14
C VAL A 15 11.15 -6.94 1.38
N PHE A 16 10.78 -8.21 1.28
CA PHE A 16 10.16 -8.92 2.40
C PHE A 16 11.13 -9.03 3.59
N ARG A 17 12.39 -9.40 3.34
CA ARG A 17 13.41 -9.44 4.38
C ARG A 17 13.62 -8.07 5.02
N GLY A 18 13.66 -7.03 4.18
CA GLY A 18 13.79 -5.66 4.68
C GLY A 18 12.61 -5.27 5.56
N TYR A 19 11.40 -5.66 5.16
CA TYR A 19 10.21 -5.39 5.95
C TYR A 19 10.28 -6.10 7.31
N GLN A 20 10.64 -7.38 7.30
CA GLN A 20 10.75 -8.17 8.54
C GLN A 20 11.82 -7.62 9.47
N ASN A 21 12.94 -7.19 8.92
CA ASN A 21 14.09 -6.73 9.70
C ASN A 21 14.08 -5.22 9.95
N ARG A 22 13.04 -4.52 9.46
CA ARG A 22 12.92 -3.07 9.57
C ARG A 22 14.12 -2.34 8.94
N THR A 23 14.61 -2.89 7.85
CA THR A 23 15.72 -2.30 7.12
C THR A 23 15.25 -1.05 6.37
N PRO A 24 16.00 0.07 6.43
CA PRO A 24 15.63 1.25 5.67
C PRO A 24 15.54 0.96 4.17
N VAL A 25 14.58 1.61 3.50
CA VAL A 25 14.32 1.40 2.08
C VAL A 25 15.57 1.60 1.23
N ARG A 26 16.41 2.59 1.55
CA ARG A 26 17.62 2.84 0.76
C ARG A 26 18.63 1.70 0.83
N GLU A 27 18.63 0.94 1.94
CA GLU A 27 19.50 -0.24 2.03
C GLU A 27 18.95 -1.40 1.24
N VAL A 28 17.62 -1.57 1.24
CA VAL A 28 16.96 -2.53 0.37
C VAL A 28 17.23 -2.17 -1.09
N ALA A 29 17.14 -0.89 -1.43
CA ALA A 29 17.44 -0.42 -2.78
C ALA A 29 18.87 -0.74 -3.19
N ALA A 30 19.83 -0.57 -2.29
CA ALA A 30 21.23 -0.89 -2.57
C ALA A 30 21.39 -2.38 -2.86
N GLU A 31 20.70 -3.24 -2.13
CA GLU A 31 20.74 -4.68 -2.32
C GLU A 31 20.19 -5.08 -3.70
N ILE A 32 19.07 -4.49 -4.12
CA ILE A 32 18.43 -4.88 -5.39
C ILE A 32 19.01 -4.17 -6.61
N ARG A 33 19.85 -3.16 -6.42
CA ARG A 33 20.34 -2.33 -7.52
C ARG A 33 21.01 -3.14 -8.63
N GLY A 34 21.80 -4.11 -8.24
CA GLY A 34 22.47 -4.97 -9.20
C GLY A 34 21.50 -5.83 -10.02
N SER A 35 20.34 -6.14 -9.45
CA SER A 35 19.34 -6.98 -10.12
C SER A 35 18.45 -6.17 -11.08
N VAL A 36 18.17 -4.91 -10.75
CA VAL A 36 17.25 -4.11 -11.57
C VAL A 36 17.96 -3.30 -12.65
N GLY A 37 19.26 -3.11 -12.50
CA GLY A 37 20.02 -2.24 -13.40
C GLY A 37 19.62 -0.79 -13.27
N GLY A 38 20.28 0.08 -14.02
CA GLY A 38 19.97 1.49 -14.04
C GLY A 38 20.47 2.23 -12.81
N SER A 39 19.82 3.34 -12.49
CA SER A 39 20.29 4.26 -11.49
C SER A 39 19.88 3.86 -10.07
N ARG A 40 20.57 4.43 -9.10
CA ARG A 40 20.19 4.32 -7.70
C ARG A 40 18.75 4.85 -7.48
N ALA A 41 18.40 5.94 -8.16
CA ALA A 41 17.06 6.51 -8.04
C ALA A 41 16.00 5.51 -8.47
N ARG A 42 16.26 4.74 -9.54
CA ARG A 42 15.33 3.71 -10.00
C ARG A 42 15.18 2.61 -8.96
N ALA A 43 16.29 2.15 -8.38
CA ALA A 43 16.23 1.11 -7.35
C ALA A 43 15.45 1.59 -6.12
N VAL A 44 15.64 2.84 -5.71
CA VAL A 44 14.89 3.42 -4.59
C VAL A 44 13.41 3.46 -4.89
N ARG A 45 13.02 3.87 -6.10
CA ARG A 45 11.60 3.91 -6.48
C ARG A 45 10.97 2.52 -6.44
N ILE A 46 11.67 1.52 -6.96
CA ILE A 46 11.18 0.14 -6.96
C ILE A 46 11.04 -0.38 -5.53
N ALA A 47 12.06 -0.21 -4.71
CA ALA A 47 12.03 -0.67 -3.32
C ALA A 47 10.92 0.04 -2.53
N SER A 48 10.77 1.35 -2.72
CA SER A 48 9.73 2.12 -2.03
C SER A 48 8.33 1.65 -2.42
N HIS A 49 8.09 1.47 -3.72
CA HIS A 49 6.79 1.01 -4.20
C HIS A 49 6.47 -0.39 -3.67
N GLN A 50 7.42 -1.32 -3.78
CA GLN A 50 7.21 -2.69 -3.32
C GLN A 50 6.98 -2.75 -1.81
N SER A 51 7.75 -1.97 -1.05
CA SER A 51 7.58 -1.93 0.41
C SER A 51 6.22 -1.35 0.79
N SER A 52 5.79 -0.30 0.10
CA SER A 52 4.51 0.33 0.36
C SER A 52 3.35 -0.61 0.03
N SER A 53 3.42 -1.29 -1.12
CA SER A 53 2.39 -2.25 -1.51
C SER A 53 2.30 -3.42 -0.53
N LEU A 54 3.44 -3.95 -0.10
CA LEU A 54 3.47 -5.03 0.88
C LEU A 54 2.86 -4.59 2.21
N SER A 55 3.25 -3.41 2.67
CA SER A 55 2.72 -2.84 3.92
C SER A 55 1.20 -2.72 3.86
N GLY A 56 0.67 -2.24 2.73
CA GLY A 56 -0.78 -2.11 2.55
C GLY A 56 -1.51 -3.44 2.58
N VAL A 57 -0.95 -4.46 1.93
CA VAL A 57 -1.54 -5.81 1.93
C VAL A 57 -1.56 -6.38 3.34
N LEU A 58 -0.45 -6.22 4.09
CA LEU A 58 -0.36 -6.73 5.44
C LEU A 58 -1.28 -5.97 6.40
N ASP A 59 -1.43 -4.66 6.21
CA ASP A 59 -2.37 -3.88 7.01
C ASP A 59 -3.80 -4.38 6.81
N ALA A 60 -4.20 -4.62 5.56
CA ALA A 60 -5.53 -5.13 5.26
C ALA A 60 -5.75 -6.51 5.90
N GLU A 61 -4.74 -7.37 5.86
CA GLU A 61 -4.82 -8.69 6.47
C GLU A 61 -4.99 -8.60 7.98
N ARG A 62 -4.20 -7.75 8.63
CA ARG A 62 -4.29 -7.54 10.07
C ARG A 62 -5.64 -6.96 10.46
N GLN A 63 -6.14 -6.01 9.69
CA GLN A 63 -7.45 -5.41 9.94
C GLN A 63 -8.55 -6.47 9.83
N ALA A 64 -8.48 -7.32 8.81
CA ALA A 64 -9.45 -8.39 8.63
C ALA A 64 -9.41 -9.38 9.79
N GLN A 65 -8.21 -9.77 10.24
CA GLN A 65 -8.05 -10.68 11.36
C GLN A 65 -8.57 -10.10 12.67
N ALA A 66 -8.49 -8.78 12.81
CA ALA A 66 -9.00 -8.08 13.98
C ALA A 66 -10.51 -7.85 13.94
N GLY A 67 -11.18 -8.28 12.86
CA GLY A 67 -12.62 -8.11 12.72
C GLY A 67 -13.05 -6.72 12.26
N ILE A 68 -12.14 -5.93 11.73
CA ILE A 68 -12.44 -4.59 11.22
C ILE A 68 -13.23 -4.72 9.93
N GLU A 69 -14.39 -4.08 9.87
CA GLU A 69 -15.25 -4.11 8.69
C GLU A 69 -15.10 -2.90 7.81
N LYS A 70 -14.80 -1.74 8.41
CA LYS A 70 -14.71 -0.47 7.71
C LYS A 70 -13.36 0.17 7.95
N ILE A 71 -12.86 0.87 6.94
CA ILE A 71 -11.61 1.65 7.05
C ILE A 71 -11.87 3.06 6.56
N GLN A 72 -11.02 3.99 7.00
CA GLN A 72 -11.00 5.34 6.49
C GLN A 72 -9.78 5.51 5.61
N TRP A 73 -9.99 6.07 4.42
CA TRP A 73 -8.91 6.37 3.49
C TRP A 73 -8.18 7.62 3.96
N ARG A 74 -6.86 7.56 4.00
CA ARG A 74 -6.05 8.71 4.39
C ARG A 74 -5.05 9.02 3.28
N SER A 75 -5.17 10.21 2.72
CA SER A 75 -4.24 10.67 1.69
C SER A 75 -2.88 10.99 2.29
N SER A 76 -1.84 10.81 1.49
CA SER A 76 -0.49 11.20 1.90
C SER A 76 -0.26 12.71 1.84
N HIS A 77 -1.18 13.45 1.23
CA HIS A 77 -1.04 14.90 1.00
C HIS A 77 0.23 15.25 0.23
N LYS A 78 0.64 14.38 -0.70
CA LYS A 78 1.77 14.66 -1.58
C LYS A 78 1.46 15.86 -2.47
N LEU A 79 2.52 16.51 -2.94
CA LEU A 79 2.38 17.71 -3.76
C LEU A 79 1.52 17.49 -5.01
N HIS A 80 1.63 16.33 -5.63
CA HIS A 80 0.84 15.98 -6.82
C HIS A 80 0.11 14.65 -6.61
N PRO A 81 -0.91 14.63 -5.73
CA PRO A 81 -1.69 13.41 -5.54
C PRO A 81 -2.56 13.14 -6.76
N ARG A 82 -2.88 11.87 -7.00
CA ARG A 82 -3.90 11.53 -7.99
C ARG A 82 -5.23 12.13 -7.54
N SER A 83 -5.93 12.79 -8.47
CA SER A 83 -7.15 13.51 -8.12
C SER A 83 -8.21 12.59 -7.48
N TRP A 84 -8.37 11.37 -8.01
CA TRP A 84 -9.35 10.44 -7.43
C TRP A 84 -8.91 9.90 -6.07
N HIS A 85 -7.61 9.83 -5.81
CA HIS A 85 -7.12 9.46 -4.49
C HIS A 85 -7.32 10.57 -3.48
N ALA A 86 -7.09 11.82 -3.89
CA ALA A 86 -7.34 12.97 -3.03
C ALA A 86 -8.83 13.07 -2.67
N ALA A 87 -9.70 12.75 -3.63
CA ALA A 87 -11.15 12.78 -3.39
C ALA A 87 -11.60 11.71 -2.40
N ARG A 88 -10.82 10.66 -2.20
CA ARG A 88 -11.14 9.59 -1.24
C ARG A 88 -10.69 9.90 0.18
N ASP A 89 -9.85 10.92 0.36
CA ASP A 89 -9.32 11.25 1.69
C ASP A 89 -10.45 11.49 2.69
N GLY A 90 -10.37 10.80 3.81
CA GLY A 90 -11.36 10.90 4.88
C GLY A 90 -12.62 10.05 4.66
N LYS A 91 -12.80 9.47 3.50
CA LYS A 91 -13.99 8.65 3.22
C LYS A 91 -13.86 7.26 3.80
N LEU A 92 -15.01 6.66 4.12
CA LEU A 92 -15.09 5.32 4.67
C LEU A 92 -15.38 4.31 3.58
N PHE A 93 -14.71 3.17 3.66
CA PHE A 93 -14.90 2.05 2.73
C PHE A 93 -15.05 0.75 3.52
N PHE A 94 -15.78 -0.19 2.94
CA PHE A 94 -15.79 -1.54 3.48
C PHE A 94 -14.48 -2.23 3.12
N LEU A 95 -13.86 -2.88 4.10
CA LEU A 95 -12.55 -3.49 3.89
C LEU A 95 -12.58 -4.62 2.85
N LYS A 96 -13.51 -5.55 2.98
CA LYS A 96 -13.53 -6.72 2.11
C LYS A 96 -13.98 -6.40 0.68
N SER A 97 -15.07 -5.67 0.54
CA SER A 97 -15.62 -5.36 -0.79
C SER A 97 -14.91 -4.20 -1.45
N ARG A 98 -14.25 -3.33 -0.67
CA ARG A 98 -13.66 -2.08 -1.12
C ARG A 98 -14.68 -1.09 -1.68
N LYS A 99 -15.94 -1.27 -1.29
CA LYS A 99 -17.01 -0.33 -1.70
C LYS A 99 -17.08 0.83 -0.74
N PRO A 100 -17.36 2.05 -1.26
CA PRO A 100 -17.63 3.18 -0.36
C PRO A 100 -18.83 2.90 0.52
N VAL A 101 -18.76 3.28 1.78
CA VAL A 101 -19.88 3.11 2.72
C VAL A 101 -21.08 3.91 2.25
N ASP A 102 -20.85 5.09 1.66
CA ASP A 102 -21.92 5.97 1.16
C ASP A 102 -22.53 5.48 -0.16
N GLY A 103 -22.05 4.39 -0.71
CA GLY A 103 -22.52 3.86 -1.97
C GLY A 103 -21.59 4.17 -3.13
N GLY A 104 -21.69 3.37 -4.17
CA GLY A 104 -20.84 3.48 -5.33
C GLY A 104 -20.15 2.17 -5.66
N GLU A 105 -19.29 2.19 -6.65
CA GLU A 105 -18.60 1.00 -7.10
C GLU A 105 -17.39 0.68 -6.22
N ALA A 106 -17.05 -0.60 -6.17
CA ALA A 106 -15.87 -1.05 -5.45
C ALA A 106 -14.60 -0.48 -6.10
N VAL A 107 -13.63 -0.13 -5.27
CA VAL A 107 -12.32 0.28 -5.74
C VAL A 107 -11.56 -0.96 -6.19
N ASP A 108 -10.93 -0.90 -7.36
CA ASP A 108 -10.12 -2.00 -7.84
C ASP A 108 -8.95 -2.25 -6.87
N ALA A 109 -8.59 -3.52 -6.70
CA ALA A 109 -7.50 -3.88 -5.79
C ALA A 109 -6.18 -3.19 -6.18
N SER A 110 -5.94 -3.00 -7.46
CA SER A 110 -4.72 -2.34 -7.94
C SER A 110 -4.72 -0.83 -7.69
N ASP A 111 -5.87 -0.26 -7.39
CA ASP A 111 -6.03 1.18 -7.10
C ASP A 111 -6.31 1.44 -5.63
N TRP A 112 -6.28 0.42 -4.80
CA TRP A 112 -6.48 0.55 -3.36
C TRP A 112 -5.33 1.33 -2.75
N ALA A 113 -5.56 1.91 -1.58
CA ALA A 113 -4.53 2.69 -0.88
C ALA A 113 -3.22 1.90 -0.80
N SER A 114 -2.13 2.53 -1.10
CA SER A 114 -0.76 2.01 -1.12
C SER A 114 -0.42 1.11 -2.32
N GLN A 115 -1.37 0.78 -3.20
CA GLN A 115 -1.09 -0.14 -4.32
C GLN A 115 -0.51 0.55 -5.56
N PRO A 116 -1.01 1.72 -6.00
CA PRO A 116 -0.40 2.37 -7.18
C PRO A 116 1.00 2.89 -6.88
N PRO A 117 1.86 2.95 -7.90
CA PRO A 117 3.21 3.53 -7.72
C PRO A 117 3.13 4.97 -7.21
N ASN A 118 4.02 5.31 -6.28
CA ASN A 118 4.11 6.64 -5.68
C ASN A 118 2.86 7.10 -4.95
N CYS A 119 1.94 6.19 -4.66
CA CYS A 119 0.79 6.45 -3.82
C CYS A 119 1.25 6.34 -2.36
N GLY A 120 1.03 7.35 -1.58
CA GLY A 120 1.34 7.31 -0.15
C GLY A 120 0.11 7.15 0.71
N CYS A 121 -1.04 6.87 0.10
CA CYS A 121 -2.29 6.70 0.83
C CYS A 121 -2.22 5.49 1.75
N ARG A 122 -2.95 5.58 2.86
CA ARG A 122 -3.04 4.51 3.85
C ARG A 122 -4.49 4.35 4.28
N THR A 123 -4.77 3.26 4.95
CA THR A 123 -6.08 3.03 5.55
C THR A 123 -5.95 3.05 7.06
N MET A 124 -7.00 3.54 7.73
CA MET A 124 -7.12 3.45 9.18
C MET A 124 -8.36 2.64 9.52
N ALA A 125 -8.26 1.78 10.52
CA ALA A 125 -9.42 1.06 11.01
C ALA A 125 -10.45 2.05 11.52
N TYR A 126 -11.71 1.84 11.16
CA TYR A 126 -12.81 2.67 11.64
C TYR A 126 -13.73 1.84 12.50
N ILE A 127 -13.95 2.27 13.72
CA ILE A 127 -14.83 1.60 14.67
C ILE A 127 -15.94 2.56 15.05
N ASP A 128 -17.18 2.13 14.82
CA ASP A 128 -18.34 2.89 15.19
C ASP A 128 -18.74 2.50 16.62
N LEU A 129 -18.21 3.23 17.58
CA LEU A 129 -18.46 2.93 18.98
C LEU A 129 -19.92 3.06 19.38
N LEU A 130 -20.66 3.95 18.71
CA LEU A 130 -22.08 4.14 19.03
C LEU A 130 -22.90 2.93 18.63
N SER A 131 -22.59 2.31 17.50
CA SER A 131 -23.33 1.14 17.06
C SER A 131 -22.98 -0.10 17.89
N GLU A 132 -21.79 -0.12 18.49
CA GLU A 132 -21.37 -1.25 19.31
C GLU A 132 -21.88 -1.19 20.75
N ILE A 133 -22.29 -0.03 21.21
CA ILE A 133 -22.82 0.16 22.56
C ILE A 133 -24.25 -0.44 22.67
N ASP A 134 -24.98 -0.46 21.59
CA ASP A 134 -26.30 -1.10 21.55
C ASP A 134 -26.22 -2.64 21.65
#